data_98cc938a0037638f529ad332c6303ec8
#
_entry.id   98cc938a0037638f529ad332c6303ec8
#
_cell.length_a   1.000
_cell.length_b   1.000
_cell.length_c   1.000
_cell.angle_alpha   90.00
_cell.angle_beta   90.00
_cell.angle_gamma   90.00
#
_symmetry.space_group_name_H-M   'P 1'
#
loop_
_entity.id
_entity.type
_entity.pdbx_description
1 polymer ?
#
loop_
_entity_poly.entity_id
_entity_poly.type
_entity_poly.pdbx_seq_one_letter_code
_entity_poly.pdbx_strand_id
1 'polypeptide(L)'
;MDLTKSYYNKLISNWLLTTLFLVYFMIVVGGLTRLTDSGLSITEWELFKGIFPPFTQEAWLQYFSLYKDIPQFKLVNPLMTLSEFKVIYYWEYFHRLLGRLIGLFYIVPLIFFTYKKALDKESIYIFYFIFFI
;
A
#
# COMPACT_ATOMS: atom_id res chain seq x y z
N MET A 1 -8.66 -24.26 31.16
CA MET A 1 -8.44 -23.63 29.85
C MET A 1 -8.19 -22.15 30.13
N ASP A 2 -7.00 -21.66 29.80
CA ASP A 2 -6.58 -20.28 30.17
C ASP A 2 -7.37 -19.28 29.32
N LEU A 3 -8.29 -18.53 29.93
CA LEU A 3 -9.15 -17.55 29.29
C LEU A 3 -8.33 -16.48 28.54
N THR A 4 -7.16 -16.13 29.08
CA THR A 4 -6.25 -15.17 28.51
C THR A 4 -5.67 -15.65 27.18
N LYS A 5 -5.27 -16.92 27.11
CA LYS A 5 -4.74 -17.54 25.89
C LYS A 5 -5.83 -17.64 24.81
N SER A 6 -7.04 -18.00 25.16
CA SER A 6 -8.19 -18.04 24.24
C SER A 6 -8.51 -16.66 23.66
N TYR A 7 -8.45 -15.61 24.47
CA TYR A 7 -8.66 -14.24 24.03
C TYR A 7 -7.62 -13.79 22.98
N TYR A 8 -6.32 -14.00 23.27
CA TYR A 8 -5.28 -13.63 22.30
C TYR A 8 -5.38 -14.45 21.01
N ASN A 9 -5.71 -15.73 21.07
CA ASN A 9 -5.88 -16.55 19.87
C ASN A 9 -6.98 -15.98 18.95
N LYS A 10 -8.10 -15.50 19.52
CA LYS A 10 -9.15 -14.85 18.74
C LYS A 10 -8.69 -13.53 18.10
N LEU A 11 -7.94 -12.72 18.84
CA LEU A 11 -7.39 -11.46 18.32
C LEU A 11 -6.40 -11.71 17.18
N ILE A 12 -5.49 -12.67 17.34
CA ILE A 12 -4.52 -13.07 16.32
C ILE A 12 -5.23 -13.59 15.08
N SER A 13 -6.24 -14.46 15.24
CA SER A 13 -7.03 -14.95 14.11
C SER A 13 -7.73 -13.82 13.35
N ASN A 14 -8.37 -12.89 14.04
CA ASN A 14 -9.04 -11.76 13.44
C ASN A 14 -8.03 -10.83 12.72
N TRP A 15 -6.88 -10.57 13.32
CA TRP A 15 -5.81 -9.78 12.70
C TRP A 15 -5.32 -10.44 11.41
N LEU A 16 -5.04 -11.74 11.41
CA LEU A 16 -4.58 -12.48 10.22
C LEU A 16 -5.65 -12.50 9.12
N LEU A 17 -6.92 -12.74 9.47
CA LEU A 17 -8.02 -12.73 8.52
C LEU A 17 -8.23 -11.34 7.90
N THR A 18 -8.15 -10.29 8.71
CA THR A 18 -8.25 -8.90 8.21
C THR A 18 -7.07 -8.56 7.31
N THR A 19 -5.85 -8.97 7.69
CA THR A 19 -4.67 -8.80 6.85
C THR A 19 -4.82 -9.51 5.51
N LEU A 20 -5.28 -10.77 5.51
CA LEU A 20 -5.55 -11.53 4.29
C LEU A 20 -6.55 -10.82 3.39
N PHE A 21 -7.64 -10.31 3.96
CA PHE A 21 -8.63 -9.54 3.21
C PHE A 21 -8.04 -8.25 2.61
N LEU A 22 -7.23 -7.52 3.38
CA LEU A 22 -6.57 -6.30 2.90
C LEU A 22 -5.57 -6.59 1.77
N VAL A 23 -4.80 -7.69 1.88
CA VAL A 23 -3.88 -8.13 0.81
C VAL A 23 -4.66 -8.52 -0.44
N TYR A 24 -5.77 -9.25 -0.31
CA TYR A 24 -6.64 -9.57 -1.44
C TYR A 24 -7.17 -8.30 -2.11
N PHE A 25 -7.65 -7.35 -1.32
CA PHE A 25 -8.10 -6.05 -1.83
C PHE A 25 -6.99 -5.29 -2.54
N MET A 26 -5.77 -5.32 -2.00
CA MET A 26 -4.58 -4.74 -2.62
C MET A 26 -4.29 -5.34 -4.00
N ILE A 27 -4.44 -6.65 -4.16
CA ILE A 27 -4.27 -7.34 -5.47
C ILE A 27 -5.29 -6.84 -6.48
N VAL A 28 -6.57 -6.67 -6.07
CA VAL A 28 -7.62 -6.14 -6.93
C VAL A 28 -7.32 -4.70 -7.35
N VAL A 29 -6.98 -3.82 -6.39
CA VAL A 29 -6.61 -2.42 -6.68
C VAL A 29 -5.38 -2.35 -7.57
N GLY A 30 -4.36 -3.18 -7.34
CA GLY A 30 -3.17 -3.26 -8.18
C GLY A 30 -3.48 -3.72 -9.62
N GLY A 31 -4.40 -4.67 -9.77
CA GLY A 31 -4.91 -5.08 -11.08
C GLY A 31 -5.61 -3.93 -11.82
N LEU A 32 -6.45 -3.17 -11.13
CA LEU A 32 -7.10 -1.98 -11.70
C LEU A 32 -6.09 -0.88 -12.07
N THR A 33 -5.08 -0.63 -11.22
CA THR A 33 -4.00 0.32 -11.53
C THR A 33 -3.25 -0.07 -12.81
N ARG A 34 -3.04 -1.36 -13.02
CA ARG A 34 -2.42 -1.87 -14.25
C ARG A 34 -3.34 -1.73 -15.47
N LEU A 35 -4.63 -2.07 -15.33
CA LEU A 35 -5.61 -1.98 -16.42
C LEU A 35 -5.91 -0.54 -16.84
N THR A 36 -5.68 0.43 -15.98
CA THR A 36 -5.86 1.86 -16.25
C THR A 36 -4.55 2.56 -16.67
N ASP A 37 -3.49 1.81 -16.91
CA ASP A 37 -2.14 2.33 -17.23
C ASP A 37 -1.65 3.38 -16.23
N SER A 38 -2.05 3.24 -14.95
CA SER A 38 -1.78 4.25 -13.91
C SER A 38 -0.47 4.02 -13.16
N GLY A 39 0.18 2.87 -13.30
CA GLY A 39 1.26 2.40 -12.42
C GLY A 39 2.60 3.14 -12.55
N LEU A 40 2.73 4.12 -13.44
CA LEU A 40 3.93 4.95 -13.62
C LEU A 40 3.62 6.45 -13.56
N SER A 41 2.45 6.83 -13.05
CA SER A 41 2.04 8.24 -12.96
C SER A 41 2.81 9.01 -11.88
N ILE A 42 3.27 8.33 -10.84
CA ILE A 42 4.13 8.88 -9.79
C ILE A 42 5.57 8.49 -10.10
N THR A 43 6.28 9.38 -10.79
CA THR A 43 7.63 9.14 -11.32
C THR A 43 8.72 9.15 -10.26
N GLU A 44 8.51 9.83 -9.14
CA GLU A 44 9.46 9.88 -8.03
C GLU A 44 9.06 8.92 -6.92
N TRP A 45 10.02 8.07 -6.51
CA TRP A 45 9.80 7.14 -5.42
C TRP A 45 10.24 7.76 -4.10
N GLU A 46 9.31 8.41 -3.41
CA GLU A 46 9.55 9.01 -2.10
C GLU A 46 8.76 8.25 -1.02
N LEU A 47 9.49 7.65 -0.07
CA LEU A 47 8.87 6.86 0.99
C LEU A 47 7.97 7.71 1.89
N PHE A 48 8.41 8.91 2.25
CA PHE A 48 7.74 9.80 3.19
C PHE A 48 7.02 10.97 2.54
N LYS A 49 7.58 11.63 1.53
CA LYS A 49 6.94 12.78 0.87
C LYS A 49 5.69 12.40 0.07
N GLY A 50 5.65 11.21 -0.52
CA GLY A 50 4.49 10.71 -1.26
C GLY A 50 3.31 10.23 -0.40
N ILE A 51 3.26 10.59 0.90
CA ILE A 51 2.11 10.29 1.77
C ILE A 51 0.93 11.21 1.49
N PHE A 52 1.19 12.46 1.10
CA PHE A 52 0.16 13.42 0.75
C PHE A 52 0.14 13.69 -0.76
N PRO A 53 -1.05 13.75 -1.38
CA PRO A 53 -1.16 14.12 -2.78
C PRO A 53 -0.83 15.62 -2.97
N PRO A 54 -0.55 16.07 -4.21
CA PRO A 54 -0.36 17.48 -4.48
C PRO A 54 -1.62 18.29 -4.13
N PHE A 55 -1.45 19.41 -3.39
CA PHE A 55 -2.57 20.27 -2.98
C PHE A 55 -2.69 21.54 -3.82
N THR A 56 -1.59 21.99 -4.42
CA THR A 56 -1.58 23.25 -5.22
C THR A 56 -1.58 22.97 -6.71
N GLN A 57 -2.04 23.94 -7.49
CA GLN A 57 -2.02 23.85 -8.95
C GLN A 57 -0.59 23.74 -9.50
N GLU A 58 0.34 24.47 -8.89
CA GLU A 58 1.75 24.43 -9.29
C GLU A 58 2.35 23.03 -9.06
N ALA A 59 2.07 22.41 -7.89
CA ALA A 59 2.53 21.06 -7.62
C ALA A 59 1.96 20.05 -8.64
N TRP A 60 0.67 20.14 -9.00
CA TRP A 60 0.09 19.30 -10.05
C TRP A 60 0.75 19.46 -11.41
N LEU A 61 1.07 20.70 -11.80
CA LEU A 61 1.77 20.97 -13.05
C LEU A 61 3.20 20.41 -13.04
N GLN A 62 3.88 20.47 -11.89
CA GLN A 62 5.20 19.88 -11.72
C GLN A 62 5.15 18.35 -11.87
N TYR A 63 4.27 17.65 -11.16
CA TYR A 63 4.14 16.19 -11.31
C TYR A 63 3.74 15.79 -12.72
N PHE A 64 2.86 16.54 -13.36
CA PHE A 64 2.48 16.28 -14.73
C PHE A 64 3.65 16.53 -15.71
N SER A 65 4.49 17.53 -15.48
CA SER A 65 5.69 17.74 -16.32
C SER A 65 6.67 16.56 -16.21
N LEU A 66 6.91 16.05 -15.00
CA LEU A 66 7.75 14.87 -14.81
C LEU A 66 7.17 13.62 -15.50
N TYR A 67 5.84 13.44 -15.46
CA TYR A 67 5.18 12.34 -16.16
C TYR A 67 5.31 12.45 -17.69
N LYS A 68 5.31 13.67 -18.26
CA LYS A 68 5.51 13.87 -19.71
C LYS A 68 6.88 13.44 -20.21
N ASP A 69 7.87 13.36 -19.35
CA ASP A 69 9.23 12.97 -19.73
C ASP A 69 9.42 11.46 -19.86
N ILE A 70 8.54 10.65 -19.25
CA ILE A 70 8.65 9.19 -19.31
C ILE A 70 8.10 8.60 -20.61
N PRO A 71 8.61 7.40 -21.02
CA PRO A 71 8.17 6.72 -22.23
C PRO A 71 6.67 6.44 -22.28
N GLN A 72 6.04 6.14 -21.15
CA GLN A 72 4.59 5.85 -21.09
C GLN A 72 3.76 7.03 -21.59
N PHE A 73 4.05 8.27 -21.17
CA PHE A 73 3.36 9.42 -21.70
C PHE A 73 3.55 9.55 -23.23
N LYS A 74 4.81 9.45 -23.69
CA LYS A 74 5.17 9.67 -25.09
C LYS A 74 4.58 8.64 -26.05
N LEU A 75 4.46 7.38 -25.60
CA LEU A 75 4.04 6.26 -26.44
C LEU A 75 2.54 5.90 -26.28
N VAL A 76 1.99 6.06 -25.08
CA VAL A 76 0.63 5.61 -24.77
C VAL A 76 -0.35 6.77 -24.58
N ASN A 77 0.09 7.86 -23.94
CA ASN A 77 -0.78 8.96 -23.53
C ASN A 77 -0.34 10.35 -24.04
N PRO A 78 0.11 10.54 -25.30
CA PRO A 78 0.74 11.78 -25.75
C PRO A 78 -0.18 13.02 -25.74
N LEU A 79 -1.50 12.78 -25.74
CA LEU A 79 -2.53 13.84 -25.74
C LEU A 79 -3.22 14.01 -24.38
N MET A 80 -2.73 13.32 -23.33
CA MET A 80 -3.35 13.36 -22.01
C MET A 80 -3.37 14.77 -21.43
N THR A 81 -4.51 15.15 -20.92
CA THR A 81 -4.73 16.42 -20.21
C THR A 81 -4.33 16.31 -18.73
N LEU A 82 -4.17 17.45 -18.06
CA LEU A 82 -3.91 17.47 -16.62
C LEU A 82 -5.03 16.82 -15.80
N SER A 83 -6.29 16.92 -16.26
CA SER A 83 -7.43 16.31 -15.56
C SER A 83 -7.39 14.78 -15.64
N GLU A 84 -7.06 14.23 -16.79
CA GLU A 84 -6.88 12.79 -16.98
C GLU A 84 -5.66 12.26 -16.20
N PHE A 85 -4.56 13.02 -16.20
CA PHE A 85 -3.37 12.72 -15.39
C PHE A 85 -3.73 12.60 -13.89
N LYS A 86 -4.55 13.52 -13.35
CA LYS A 86 -4.98 13.44 -11.94
C LYS A 86 -5.71 12.13 -11.63
N VAL A 87 -6.50 11.59 -12.56
CA VAL A 87 -7.21 10.32 -12.37
C VAL A 87 -6.23 9.16 -12.23
N ILE A 88 -5.28 9.02 -13.15
CA ILE A 88 -4.28 7.95 -13.08
C ILE A 88 -3.34 8.12 -11.88
N TYR A 89 -2.99 9.35 -11.51
CA TYR A 89 -2.22 9.66 -10.33
C TYR A 89 -2.92 9.17 -9.05
N TYR A 90 -4.23 9.43 -8.90
CA TYR A 90 -4.96 8.97 -7.73
C TYR A 90 -5.09 7.45 -7.65
N TRP A 91 -5.25 6.73 -8.76
CA TRP A 91 -5.22 5.27 -8.76
C TRP A 91 -3.91 4.73 -8.20
N GLU A 92 -2.78 5.23 -8.69
CA GLU A 92 -1.46 4.83 -8.18
C GLU A 92 -1.25 5.29 -6.73
N TYR A 93 -1.65 6.50 -6.39
CA TYR A 93 -1.56 7.04 -5.04
C TYR A 93 -2.30 6.17 -4.01
N PHE A 94 -3.56 5.82 -4.28
CA PHE A 94 -4.34 4.96 -3.39
C PHE A 94 -3.75 3.55 -3.28
N HIS A 95 -3.26 2.99 -4.36
CA HIS A 95 -2.56 1.72 -4.35
C HIS A 95 -1.32 1.76 -3.44
N ARG A 96 -0.47 2.78 -3.58
CA ARG A 96 0.72 2.98 -2.72
C ARG A 96 0.35 3.25 -1.26
N LEU A 97 -0.69 4.05 -1.00
CA LEU A 97 -1.18 4.35 0.35
C LEU A 97 -1.69 3.07 1.02
N LEU A 98 -2.49 2.28 0.31
CA LEU A 98 -3.00 1.00 0.81
C LEU A 98 -1.86 0.06 1.18
N GLY A 99 -0.81 -0.05 0.36
CA GLY A 99 0.36 -0.86 0.67
C GLY A 99 1.06 -0.44 1.98
N ARG A 100 1.24 0.87 2.19
CA ARG A 100 1.81 1.40 3.45
C ARG A 100 0.92 1.07 4.66
N LEU A 101 -0.40 1.24 4.51
CA LEU A 101 -1.36 0.94 5.58
C LEU A 101 -1.39 -0.54 5.93
N ILE A 102 -1.32 -1.44 4.94
CA ILE A 102 -1.24 -2.89 5.17
C ILE A 102 0.05 -3.24 5.93
N GLY A 103 1.18 -2.67 5.53
CA GLY A 103 2.44 -2.87 6.23
C GLY A 103 2.37 -2.46 7.70
N LEU A 104 1.81 -1.27 8.00
CA LEU A 104 1.61 -0.80 9.37
C LEU A 104 0.59 -1.66 10.14
N PHE A 105 -0.52 -2.02 9.50
CA PHE A 105 -1.55 -2.87 10.09
C PHE A 105 -1.02 -4.27 10.41
N TYR A 106 -0.04 -4.75 9.66
CA TYR A 106 0.61 -6.03 9.93
C TYR A 106 1.65 -5.92 11.05
N ILE A 107 2.60 -4.98 10.95
CA ILE A 107 3.75 -4.93 11.86
C ILE A 107 3.38 -4.47 13.28
N VAL A 108 2.45 -3.53 13.44
CA VAL A 108 2.09 -3.00 14.76
C VAL A 108 1.46 -4.08 15.66
N PRO A 109 0.44 -4.85 15.23
CA PRO A 109 -0.06 -5.96 16.02
C PRO A 109 0.97 -7.09 16.21
N LEU A 110 1.83 -7.36 15.22
CA LEU A 110 2.88 -8.38 15.35
C LEU A 110 3.83 -8.04 16.50
N ILE A 111 4.29 -6.80 16.58
CA ILE A 111 5.13 -6.31 17.69
C ILE A 111 4.37 -6.43 19.02
N PHE A 112 3.11 -6.02 19.05
CA PHE A 112 2.26 -6.12 20.25
C PHE A 112 2.10 -7.56 20.73
N PHE A 113 1.77 -8.51 19.87
CA PHE A 113 1.60 -9.92 20.24
C PHE A 113 2.93 -10.57 20.65
N THR A 114 4.03 -10.18 20.02
CA THR A 114 5.38 -10.62 20.41
C THR A 114 5.73 -10.11 21.81
N TYR A 115 5.49 -8.83 22.10
CA TYR A 115 5.74 -8.23 23.41
C TYR A 115 4.88 -8.87 24.50
N LYS A 116 3.62 -9.18 24.20
CA LYS A 116 2.69 -9.88 25.12
C LYS A 116 2.98 -11.37 25.27
N LYS A 117 3.98 -11.92 24.55
CA LYS A 117 4.29 -13.36 24.50
C LYS A 117 3.04 -14.21 24.15
N ALA A 118 2.17 -13.65 23.33
CA ALA A 118 0.93 -14.30 22.87
C ALA A 118 1.16 -15.27 21.71
N LEU A 119 2.31 -15.20 21.05
CA LEU A 119 2.76 -16.07 19.98
C LEU A 119 3.81 -17.05 20.48
N ASP A 120 3.81 -18.28 19.95
CA ASP A 120 4.92 -19.21 20.13
C ASP A 120 6.14 -18.80 19.27
N LYS A 121 7.31 -19.38 19.57
CA LYS A 121 8.56 -19.01 18.89
C LYS A 121 8.51 -19.28 17.39
N GLU A 122 7.91 -20.37 16.96
CA GLU A 122 7.84 -20.73 15.52
C GLU A 122 6.98 -19.74 14.76
N SER A 123 5.79 -19.40 15.30
CA SER A 123 4.91 -18.37 14.71
C SER A 123 5.58 -17.00 14.62
N ILE A 124 6.36 -16.60 15.63
CA ILE A 124 7.11 -15.34 15.60
C ILE A 124 8.06 -15.31 14.39
N TYR A 125 8.88 -16.36 14.20
CA TYR A 125 9.81 -16.41 13.08
C TYR A 125 9.09 -16.38 11.73
N ILE A 126 8.01 -17.14 11.58
CA ILE A 126 7.23 -17.19 10.33
C ILE A 126 6.62 -15.80 10.04
N PHE A 127 6.01 -15.14 11.03
CA PHE A 127 5.35 -13.86 10.80
C PHE A 127 6.33 -12.72 10.50
N TYR A 128 7.50 -12.68 11.16
CA TYR A 128 8.54 -11.72 10.80
C TYR A 128 9.12 -12.03 9.41
N PHE A 129 9.32 -13.30 9.06
CA PHE A 129 9.78 -13.68 7.73
C PHE A 129 8.79 -13.21 6.64
N ILE A 130 7.47 -13.42 6.84
CA ILE A 130 6.43 -12.94 5.91
C ILE A 130 6.47 -11.41 5.75
N PHE A 131 6.79 -10.67 6.81
CA PHE A 131 6.88 -9.21 6.73
C PHE A 131 8.06 -8.72 5.89
N PHE A 132 9.17 -9.47 5.84
CA PHE A 132 10.39 -9.08 5.12
C PHE A 132 10.47 -9.59 3.68
N ILE A 133 9.53 -10.42 3.23
CA ILE A 133 9.39 -10.81 1.82
C ILE A 133 8.57 -9.78 1.06
#